data_b19f0378494262153554038c05daa1d5
#
_entry.id   b19f0378494262153554038c05daa1d5
#
_cell.length_a   1.000
_cell.length_b   1.000
_cell.length_c   1.000
_cell.angle_alpha   90.00
_cell.angle_beta   90.00
_cell.angle_gamma   90.00
#
_symmetry.space_group_name_H-M   'P 1'
#
loop_
_entity.id
_entity.type
_entity.pdbx_description
1 polymer ?
#
loop_
_entity_poly.entity_id
_entity_poly.type
_entity_poly.pdbx_seq_one_letter_code
_entity_poly.pdbx_strand_id
1 'polypeptide(L)'
;EILIGLVGSEMCIRDRLERMEKIGMPLLVHGEVTHADIDIFDREARFIESVMEPLRQRLTALKVVFEHITTKDAADYVRDGNERLAATITPQHLMFNRNHMLVGGVRPHLYCLPILKRNIHQQALRELVASGFNRVFLGTDSAPHARHRKESSCGCAGCFNAPTALGSYATVFEEMNALQYFEAFCSVNGPQFYGLPVNDTFIELVREEQQVAESIALTDDTLVPFLAGETVRWSVKQ
;
A
#
# COMPACT_ATOMS: atom_id res chain seq x y z
N GLU A 1 -12.59 -8.33 -12.10
CA GLU A 1 -13.86 -8.46 -12.89
C GLU A 1 -14.14 -7.29 -13.85
N ILE A 2 -13.37 -6.19 -13.82
CA ILE A 2 -13.64 -5.03 -14.71
C ILE A 2 -13.12 -5.25 -16.13
N LEU A 3 -12.29 -6.23 -16.38
CA LEU A 3 -11.65 -6.44 -17.70
C LEU A 3 -12.13 -7.69 -18.47
N ILE A 4 -13.05 -8.51 -17.94
CA ILE A 4 -13.48 -9.73 -18.61
C ILE A 4 -15.00 -9.80 -18.63
N GLY A 5 -15.58 -9.28 -19.68
CA GLY A 5 -16.96 -9.57 -20.01
C GLY A 5 -17.77 -8.41 -20.56
N LEU A 6 -17.54 -8.14 -21.78
CA LEU A 6 -18.34 -7.39 -22.75
C LEU A 6 -17.40 -6.44 -23.53
N VAL A 7 -17.30 -6.63 -24.82
CA VAL A 7 -16.58 -5.76 -25.77
C VAL A 7 -16.95 -4.27 -25.58
N GLY A 8 -18.14 -3.98 -25.05
CA GLY A 8 -18.56 -2.62 -24.69
C GLY A 8 -17.95 -2.05 -23.41
N SER A 9 -17.54 -2.88 -22.43
CA SER A 9 -16.93 -2.39 -21.18
C SER A 9 -15.47 -2.02 -21.36
N GLU A 10 -14.72 -2.73 -22.17
CA GLU A 10 -13.33 -2.39 -22.50
C GLU A 10 -13.23 -1.06 -23.25
N MET A 11 -14.11 -0.82 -24.22
CA MET A 11 -14.18 0.47 -24.92
C MET A 11 -14.50 1.61 -23.94
N CYS A 12 -15.46 1.43 -23.04
CA CYS A 12 -15.82 2.47 -22.06
C CYS A 12 -14.69 2.78 -21.08
N ILE A 13 -13.95 1.77 -20.63
CA ILE A 13 -12.78 1.97 -19.73
C ILE A 13 -11.70 2.73 -20.48
N ARG A 14 -11.40 2.30 -21.69
CA ARG A 14 -10.39 2.91 -22.55
C ARG A 14 -10.67 4.39 -22.81
N ASP A 15 -11.90 4.73 -23.23
CA ASP A 15 -12.29 6.11 -23.51
C ASP A 15 -12.14 7.00 -22.27
N ARG A 16 -12.45 6.45 -21.09
CA ARG A 16 -12.25 7.15 -19.80
C ARG A 16 -10.78 7.40 -19.49
N LEU A 17 -9.92 6.40 -19.68
CA LEU A 17 -8.48 6.53 -19.45
C LEU A 17 -7.82 7.52 -20.42
N GLU A 18 -8.23 7.50 -21.71
CA GLU A 18 -7.81 8.50 -22.69
C GLU A 18 -8.30 9.91 -22.29
N ARG A 19 -9.49 10.01 -21.72
CA ARG A 19 -9.98 11.29 -21.19
C ARG A 19 -9.21 11.75 -19.96
N MET A 20 -8.88 10.83 -19.04
CA MET A 20 -8.05 11.13 -17.86
C MET A 20 -6.68 11.64 -18.29
N GLU A 21 -6.03 10.95 -19.24
CA GLU A 21 -4.76 11.39 -19.81
C GLU A 21 -4.86 12.81 -20.37
N LYS A 22 -5.89 13.09 -21.18
CA LYS A 22 -6.10 14.38 -21.83
C LYS A 22 -6.31 15.55 -20.87
N ILE A 23 -6.93 15.32 -19.71
CA ILE A 23 -7.21 16.35 -18.71
C ILE A 23 -6.17 16.37 -17.57
N GLY A 24 -5.15 15.49 -17.63
CA GLY A 24 -4.12 15.39 -16.60
C GLY A 24 -4.60 14.77 -15.28
N MET A 25 -5.72 14.03 -15.29
CA MET A 25 -6.22 13.34 -14.10
C MET A 25 -5.42 12.05 -13.86
N PRO A 26 -4.79 11.87 -12.69
CA PRO A 26 -4.03 10.65 -12.41
C PRO A 26 -4.95 9.44 -12.24
N LEU A 27 -4.48 8.28 -12.68
CA LEU A 27 -5.08 6.98 -12.42
C LEU A 27 -4.43 6.38 -11.18
N LEU A 28 -5.23 6.06 -10.16
CA LEU A 28 -4.81 5.29 -9.00
C LEU A 28 -5.35 3.88 -9.17
N VAL A 29 -4.50 2.86 -9.03
CA VAL A 29 -4.89 1.50 -9.40
C VAL A 29 -4.42 0.45 -8.39
N HIS A 30 -5.37 -0.35 -7.92
CA HIS A 30 -5.09 -1.63 -7.26
C HIS A 30 -4.63 -2.63 -8.33
N GLY A 31 -3.37 -3.01 -8.28
CA GLY A 31 -2.73 -3.74 -9.37
C GLY A 31 -2.62 -5.24 -9.15
N GLU A 32 -3.74 -5.94 -9.17
CA GLU A 32 -3.77 -7.40 -9.17
C GLU A 32 -4.70 -7.93 -10.24
N VAL A 33 -4.29 -9.01 -10.93
CA VAL A 33 -5.22 -9.80 -11.75
C VAL A 33 -6.12 -10.65 -10.86
N THR A 34 -7.36 -10.91 -11.30
CA THR A 34 -8.37 -11.62 -10.50
C THR A 34 -8.69 -13.03 -11.02
N HIS A 35 -7.93 -13.53 -12.00
CA HIS A 35 -8.11 -14.87 -12.55
C HIS A 35 -7.84 -15.94 -11.50
N ALA A 36 -8.77 -16.91 -11.39
CA ALA A 36 -8.73 -17.94 -10.35
C ALA A 36 -7.58 -18.95 -10.48
N ASP A 37 -7.04 -19.08 -11.68
CA ASP A 37 -5.92 -19.96 -12.02
C ASP A 37 -4.53 -19.32 -11.75
N ILE A 38 -4.50 -18.04 -11.41
CA ILE A 38 -3.26 -17.35 -11.05
C ILE A 38 -3.09 -17.36 -9.54
N ASP A 39 -1.92 -17.86 -9.10
CA ASP A 39 -1.54 -17.85 -7.68
C ASP A 39 -1.66 -16.43 -7.10
N ILE A 40 -2.30 -16.33 -5.94
CA ILE A 40 -2.55 -15.06 -5.26
C ILE A 40 -1.25 -14.26 -4.98
N PHE A 41 -0.11 -14.96 -4.85
CA PHE A 41 1.20 -14.32 -4.64
C PHE A 41 1.83 -13.76 -5.92
N ASP A 42 1.34 -14.17 -7.10
CA ASP A 42 1.89 -13.77 -8.40
C ASP A 42 1.00 -12.74 -9.14
N ARG A 43 -0.18 -12.43 -8.60
CA ARG A 43 -1.18 -11.57 -9.24
C ARG A 43 -0.69 -10.18 -9.58
N GLU A 44 0.15 -9.59 -8.73
CA GLU A 44 0.71 -8.25 -8.97
C GLU A 44 1.71 -8.26 -10.14
N ALA A 45 2.62 -9.24 -10.20
CA ALA A 45 3.56 -9.38 -11.31
C ALA A 45 2.83 -9.62 -12.64
N ARG A 46 1.79 -10.45 -12.63
CA ARG A 46 0.95 -10.69 -13.80
C ARG A 46 0.18 -9.44 -14.24
N PHE A 47 -0.27 -8.63 -13.30
CA PHE A 47 -0.93 -7.36 -13.61
C PHE A 47 0.03 -6.39 -14.31
N ILE A 48 1.27 -6.31 -13.87
CA ILE A 48 2.29 -5.49 -14.53
C ILE A 48 2.43 -5.91 -15.99
N GLU A 49 2.64 -7.21 -16.25
CA GLU A 49 2.85 -7.74 -17.60
C GLU A 49 1.65 -7.56 -18.53
N SER A 50 0.45 -7.89 -18.04
CA SER A 50 -0.73 -8.04 -18.90
C SER A 50 -1.60 -6.79 -18.97
N VAL A 51 -1.50 -5.87 -18.00
CA VAL A 51 -2.38 -4.69 -17.91
C VAL A 51 -1.58 -3.40 -17.85
N MET A 52 -0.69 -3.26 -16.84
CA MET A 52 -0.03 -1.99 -16.55
C MET A 52 0.92 -1.56 -17.67
N GLU A 53 1.78 -2.47 -18.11
CA GLU A 53 2.75 -2.15 -19.16
C GLU A 53 2.09 -1.84 -20.50
N PRO A 54 1.14 -2.64 -21.04
CA PRO A 54 0.40 -2.28 -22.25
C PRO A 54 -0.38 -0.96 -22.13
N LEU A 55 -0.96 -0.68 -20.95
CA LEU A 55 -1.66 0.57 -20.70
C LEU A 55 -0.72 1.76 -20.81
N ARG A 56 0.42 1.71 -20.14
CA ARG A 56 1.39 2.81 -20.12
C ARG A 56 2.12 3.02 -21.45
N GLN A 57 2.35 1.95 -22.21
CA GLN A 57 2.86 2.05 -23.58
C GLN A 57 1.90 2.79 -24.52
N ARG A 58 0.60 2.64 -24.27
CA ARG A 58 -0.44 3.28 -25.08
C ARG A 58 -0.75 4.71 -24.64
N LEU A 59 -0.88 4.93 -23.31
CA LEU A 59 -1.24 6.21 -22.68
C LEU A 59 0.01 6.81 -22.01
N THR A 60 0.92 7.28 -22.84
CA THR A 60 2.27 7.70 -22.39
C THR A 60 2.27 8.97 -21.56
N ALA A 61 1.23 9.80 -21.63
CA ALA A 61 1.07 11.01 -20.85
C ALA A 61 0.21 10.80 -19.58
N LEU A 62 -0.44 9.65 -19.42
CA LEU A 62 -1.23 9.34 -18.23
C LEU A 62 -0.32 9.18 -16.99
N LYS A 63 -0.61 9.96 -15.95
CA LYS A 63 0.00 9.75 -14.64
C LYS A 63 -0.67 8.55 -13.97
N VAL A 64 0.13 7.62 -13.44
CA VAL A 64 -0.36 6.43 -12.75
C VAL A 64 0.27 6.33 -11.37
N VAL A 65 -0.56 6.08 -10.36
CA VAL A 65 -0.12 5.67 -9.03
C VAL A 65 -0.47 4.19 -8.86
N PHE A 66 0.55 3.36 -8.75
CA PHE A 66 0.43 1.96 -8.44
C PHE A 66 0.24 1.83 -6.92
N GLU A 67 -1.02 1.69 -6.49
CA GLU A 67 -1.38 1.70 -5.08
C GLU A 67 -0.84 0.45 -4.35
N HIS A 68 -0.41 0.65 -3.09
CA HIS A 68 -0.06 -0.38 -2.10
C HIS A 68 0.74 -1.57 -2.69
N ILE A 69 1.81 -1.28 -3.44
CA ILE A 69 2.65 -2.31 -4.07
C ILE A 69 3.24 -3.27 -3.03
N THR A 70 3.39 -4.55 -3.42
CA THR A 70 3.77 -5.62 -2.49
C THR A 70 4.93 -6.47 -2.95
N THR A 71 5.36 -6.37 -4.20
CA THR A 71 6.39 -7.23 -4.77
C THR A 71 7.68 -6.47 -5.14
N LYS A 72 8.77 -7.23 -5.26
CA LYS A 72 10.00 -6.74 -5.86
C LYS A 72 9.77 -6.31 -7.31
N ASP A 73 8.94 -7.06 -8.03
CA ASP A 73 8.60 -6.78 -9.42
C ASP A 73 7.97 -5.39 -9.57
N ALA A 74 7.04 -5.03 -8.68
CA ALA A 74 6.44 -3.70 -8.67
C ALA A 74 7.44 -2.62 -8.22
N ALA A 75 8.29 -2.91 -7.22
CA ALA A 75 9.31 -1.97 -6.77
C ALA A 75 10.30 -1.64 -7.90
N ASP A 76 10.78 -2.67 -8.61
CA ASP A 76 11.69 -2.50 -9.76
C ASP A 76 10.97 -1.76 -10.91
N TYR A 77 9.73 -2.14 -11.22
CA TYR A 77 8.92 -1.51 -12.27
C TYR A 77 8.70 -0.01 -12.04
N VAL A 78 8.42 0.39 -10.80
CA VAL A 78 8.24 1.81 -10.44
C VAL A 78 9.58 2.55 -10.46
N ARG A 79 10.65 1.94 -9.95
CA ARG A 79 11.98 2.54 -9.94
C ARG A 79 12.48 2.80 -11.36
N ASP A 80 12.34 1.82 -12.24
CA ASP A 80 12.86 1.87 -13.62
C ASP A 80 11.89 2.61 -14.57
N GLY A 81 10.67 2.92 -14.12
CA GLY A 81 9.68 3.69 -14.86
C GLY A 81 10.00 5.18 -14.98
N ASN A 82 9.21 5.91 -15.76
CA ASN A 82 9.36 7.36 -15.96
C ASN A 82 8.67 8.17 -14.84
N GLU A 83 8.77 9.50 -14.91
CA GLU A 83 8.22 10.47 -13.94
C GLU A 83 6.68 10.44 -13.82
N ARG A 84 5.98 9.73 -14.70
CA ARG A 84 4.51 9.61 -14.67
C ARG A 84 4.03 8.37 -13.93
N LEU A 85 4.95 7.56 -13.38
CA LEU A 85 4.63 6.40 -12.56
C LEU A 85 5.15 6.60 -11.16
N ALA A 86 4.25 6.52 -10.18
CA ALA A 86 4.57 6.47 -8.77
C ALA A 86 3.89 5.29 -8.10
N ALA A 87 4.17 5.05 -6.83
CA ALA A 87 3.51 4.03 -6.04
C ALA A 87 3.25 4.46 -4.60
N THR A 88 2.26 3.83 -3.98
CA THR A 88 2.08 3.86 -2.53
C THR A 88 2.52 2.54 -1.90
N ILE A 89 2.95 2.59 -0.65
CA ILE A 89 3.30 1.40 0.14
C ILE A 89 2.68 1.52 1.52
N THR A 90 2.05 0.46 1.98
CA THR A 90 1.39 0.41 3.29
C THR A 90 2.37 0.02 4.40
N PRO A 91 2.08 0.34 5.68
CA PRO A 91 2.94 -0.04 6.78
C PRO A 91 3.03 -1.55 6.96
N GLN A 92 1.92 -2.29 6.77
CA GLN A 92 1.93 -3.75 6.91
C GLN A 92 2.82 -4.46 5.89
N HIS A 93 2.92 -3.98 4.64
CA HIS A 93 3.79 -4.57 3.63
C HIS A 93 5.28 -4.27 3.86
N LEU A 94 5.61 -3.21 4.58
CA LEU A 94 6.97 -2.91 5.02
C LEU A 94 7.38 -3.69 6.28
N MET A 95 6.46 -3.85 7.24
CA MET A 95 6.76 -4.47 8.54
C MET A 95 6.68 -6.00 8.49
N PHE A 96 5.74 -6.55 7.71
CA PHE A 96 5.41 -7.97 7.73
C PHE A 96 5.52 -8.63 6.36
N ASN A 97 5.66 -9.94 6.37
CA ASN A 97 5.59 -10.82 5.20
C ASN A 97 4.66 -12.00 5.51
N ARG A 98 4.45 -12.88 4.55
CA ARG A 98 3.50 -13.99 4.68
C ARG A 98 3.77 -14.93 5.87
N ASN A 99 5.03 -15.05 6.34
CA ASN A 99 5.33 -15.87 7.51
C ASN A 99 4.66 -15.31 8.77
N HIS A 100 4.61 -13.98 8.93
CA HIS A 100 3.93 -13.35 10.06
C HIS A 100 2.43 -13.64 10.07
N MET A 101 1.83 -13.84 8.91
CA MET A 101 0.41 -14.18 8.79
C MET A 101 0.12 -15.67 9.04
N LEU A 102 1.06 -16.59 8.68
CA LEU A 102 0.76 -18.02 8.54
C LEU A 102 1.55 -18.91 9.51
N VAL A 103 2.74 -18.49 9.96
CA VAL A 103 3.59 -19.35 10.81
C VAL A 103 3.15 -19.29 12.27
N GLY A 104 2.94 -20.48 12.87
CA GLY A 104 2.48 -20.59 14.25
C GLY A 104 0.98 -20.37 14.43
N GLY A 105 0.22 -20.38 13.34
CA GLY A 105 -1.22 -20.16 13.31
C GLY A 105 -1.61 -19.01 12.39
N VAL A 106 -2.84 -19.06 11.90
CA VAL A 106 -3.39 -18.02 11.01
C VAL A 106 -3.69 -16.77 11.83
N ARG A 107 -3.19 -15.61 11.34
CA ARG A 107 -3.48 -14.30 11.93
C ARG A 107 -4.40 -13.51 11.00
N PRO A 108 -5.74 -13.60 11.18
CA PRO A 108 -6.71 -13.00 10.25
C PRO A 108 -6.60 -11.48 10.18
N HIS A 109 -6.16 -10.80 11.23
CA HIS A 109 -6.01 -9.34 11.25
C HIS A 109 -4.84 -8.83 10.38
N LEU A 110 -3.94 -9.73 9.92
CA LEU A 110 -2.91 -9.44 8.92
C LEU A 110 -3.32 -9.79 7.49
N TYR A 111 -4.49 -10.42 7.31
CA TYR A 111 -5.00 -10.72 5.97
C TYR A 111 -5.51 -9.44 5.30
N CYS A 112 -4.87 -9.08 4.19
CA CYS A 112 -5.20 -7.94 3.32
C CYS A 112 -5.04 -8.34 1.85
N LEU A 113 -5.57 -7.54 0.95
CA LEU A 113 -5.33 -7.63 -0.48
C LEU A 113 -4.81 -6.27 -0.97
N PRO A 114 -3.66 -6.25 -1.66
CA PRO A 114 -2.81 -7.39 -2.01
C PRO A 114 -2.26 -8.11 -0.78
N ILE A 115 -2.12 -9.43 -0.88
CA ILE A 115 -1.68 -10.27 0.24
C ILE A 115 -0.20 -10.02 0.59
N LEU A 116 0.17 -10.18 1.87
CA LEU A 116 1.57 -10.18 2.31
C LEU A 116 2.40 -11.20 1.54
N LYS A 117 3.50 -10.79 0.96
CA LYS A 117 4.34 -11.60 0.06
C LYS A 117 5.50 -12.29 0.81
N ARG A 118 6.43 -12.89 0.07
CA ARG A 118 7.67 -13.47 0.61
C ARG A 118 8.60 -12.38 1.16
N ASN A 119 9.52 -12.79 2.02
CA ASN A 119 10.54 -11.90 2.60
C ASN A 119 11.35 -11.13 1.53
N ILE A 120 11.69 -11.77 0.41
CA ILE A 120 12.44 -11.09 -0.67
C ILE A 120 11.71 -9.87 -1.23
N HIS A 121 10.39 -9.92 -1.32
CA HIS A 121 9.55 -8.81 -1.76
C HIS A 121 9.50 -7.72 -0.69
N GLN A 122 9.28 -8.09 0.58
CA GLN A 122 9.31 -7.14 1.70
C GLN A 122 10.63 -6.38 1.75
N GLN A 123 11.77 -7.08 1.61
CA GLN A 123 13.08 -6.42 1.61
C GLN A 123 13.23 -5.44 0.43
N ALA A 124 12.78 -5.80 -0.77
CA ALA A 124 12.81 -4.89 -1.92
C ALA A 124 12.00 -3.61 -1.70
N LEU A 125 10.82 -3.70 -1.05
CA LEU A 125 10.02 -2.52 -0.68
C LEU A 125 10.77 -1.66 0.35
N ARG A 126 11.36 -2.28 1.37
CA ARG A 126 12.15 -1.59 2.41
C ARG A 126 13.35 -0.86 1.82
N GLU A 127 14.07 -1.51 0.91
CA GLU A 127 15.20 -0.91 0.16
C GLU A 127 14.74 0.27 -0.69
N LEU A 128 13.59 0.15 -1.36
CA LEU A 128 13.03 1.23 -2.18
C LEU A 128 12.73 2.47 -1.34
N VAL A 129 12.04 2.35 -0.20
CA VAL A 129 11.74 3.50 0.66
C VAL A 129 13.00 4.07 1.32
N ALA A 130 13.95 3.22 1.71
CA ALA A 130 15.21 3.63 2.33
C ALA A 130 16.18 4.30 1.35
N SER A 131 15.99 4.16 0.05
CA SER A 131 16.81 4.82 -0.97
C SER A 131 16.50 6.32 -1.13
N GLY A 132 15.41 6.81 -0.54
CA GLY A 132 14.93 8.18 -0.73
C GLY A 132 14.30 8.42 -2.11
N PHE A 133 13.86 7.34 -2.78
CA PHE A 133 13.24 7.43 -4.10
C PHE A 133 11.95 8.26 -4.05
N ASN A 134 11.89 9.34 -4.82
CA ASN A 134 10.86 10.37 -4.70
C ASN A 134 9.51 10.06 -5.37
N ARG A 135 9.38 8.93 -6.06
CA ARG A 135 8.13 8.50 -6.69
C ARG A 135 7.46 7.36 -5.92
N VAL A 136 7.85 7.17 -4.66
CA VAL A 136 7.17 6.31 -3.71
C VAL A 136 6.80 7.12 -2.47
N PHE A 137 5.58 6.92 -1.98
CA PHE A 137 5.07 7.69 -0.84
C PHE A 137 4.04 6.89 -0.04
N LEU A 138 3.68 7.44 1.10
CA LEU A 138 2.74 6.87 2.04
C LEU A 138 1.37 6.63 1.39
N GLY A 139 0.87 5.42 1.58
CA GLY A 139 -0.52 5.06 1.32
C GLY A 139 -0.93 3.97 2.29
N THR A 140 -1.72 4.31 3.30
CA THR A 140 -2.01 3.41 4.43
C THR A 140 -2.92 2.25 4.05
N ASP A 141 -3.85 2.48 3.11
CA ASP A 141 -4.92 1.52 2.79
C ASP A 141 -5.54 0.94 4.06
N SER A 142 -5.84 1.83 5.02
CA SER A 142 -6.40 1.42 6.31
C SER A 142 -7.85 0.96 6.13
N ALA A 143 -8.08 -0.33 6.32
CA ALA A 143 -9.35 -0.99 6.06
C ALA A 143 -9.87 -1.70 7.34
N PRO A 144 -10.58 -0.98 8.22
CA PRO A 144 -11.15 -1.55 9.42
C PRO A 144 -12.33 -2.49 9.09
N HIS A 145 -12.30 -3.68 9.66
CA HIS A 145 -13.41 -4.61 9.66
C HIS A 145 -13.68 -5.12 11.07
N ALA A 146 -14.94 -5.29 11.41
CA ALA A 146 -15.36 -5.83 12.70
C ALA A 146 -14.70 -7.19 12.98
N ARG A 147 -14.34 -7.46 14.25
CA ARG A 147 -13.62 -8.67 14.65
C ARG A 147 -14.28 -9.95 14.13
N HIS A 148 -15.61 -10.08 14.34
CA HIS A 148 -16.34 -11.28 13.90
C HIS A 148 -16.22 -11.53 12.39
N ARG A 149 -16.06 -10.47 11.58
CA ARG A 149 -15.88 -10.62 10.12
C ARG A 149 -14.46 -11.02 9.75
N LYS A 150 -13.46 -10.50 10.46
CA LYS A 150 -12.06 -10.88 10.28
C LYS A 150 -11.82 -12.33 10.72
N GLU A 151 -12.43 -12.74 11.82
CA GLU A 151 -12.27 -14.06 12.44
C GLU A 151 -13.33 -15.08 11.94
N SER A 152 -13.78 -14.93 10.71
CA SER A 152 -14.71 -15.83 10.01
C SER A 152 -14.03 -16.49 8.82
N SER A 153 -14.72 -17.45 8.19
CA SER A 153 -14.22 -18.13 6.98
C SER A 153 -14.00 -17.18 5.79
N CYS A 154 -14.70 -16.04 5.73
CA CYS A 154 -14.46 -14.99 4.74
C CYS A 154 -13.16 -14.24 5.00
N GLY A 155 -12.82 -13.98 6.28
CA GLY A 155 -11.60 -13.30 6.68
C GLY A 155 -11.55 -11.80 6.39
N CYS A 156 -12.48 -11.24 5.66
CA CYS A 156 -12.54 -9.85 5.16
C CYS A 156 -11.17 -9.18 4.99
N ALA A 157 -10.68 -9.09 3.77
CA ALA A 157 -9.35 -8.53 3.48
C ALA A 157 -9.24 -7.06 3.91
N GLY A 158 -8.22 -6.73 4.70
CA GLY A 158 -7.93 -5.36 5.15
C GLY A 158 -7.24 -5.33 6.50
N CYS A 159 -6.27 -4.42 6.67
CA CYS A 159 -5.59 -4.15 7.93
C CYS A 159 -6.03 -2.79 8.47
N PHE A 160 -6.41 -2.71 9.73
CA PHE A 160 -6.76 -1.45 10.37
C PHE A 160 -5.50 -0.82 10.98
N ASN A 161 -4.73 -0.11 10.17
CA ASN A 161 -3.42 0.44 10.54
C ASN A 161 -3.43 1.94 10.89
N ALA A 162 -4.52 2.66 10.64
CA ALA A 162 -4.58 4.12 10.86
C ALA A 162 -4.06 4.57 12.23
N PRO A 163 -4.38 3.89 13.36
CA PRO A 163 -3.89 4.32 14.68
C PRO A 163 -2.37 4.20 14.87
N THR A 164 -1.71 3.32 14.11
CA THR A 164 -0.28 2.99 14.28
C THR A 164 0.57 3.32 13.06
N ALA A 165 -0.02 3.83 11.98
CA ALA A 165 0.63 3.96 10.68
C ALA A 165 1.93 4.76 10.74
N LEU A 166 1.93 5.97 11.28
CA LEU A 166 3.11 6.84 11.31
C LEU A 166 4.24 6.24 12.16
N GLY A 167 3.90 5.69 13.34
CA GLY A 167 4.87 5.00 14.19
C GLY A 167 5.45 3.76 13.52
N SER A 168 4.63 3.02 12.78
CA SER A 168 5.04 1.85 11.99
C SER A 168 6.02 2.22 10.88
N TYR A 169 5.71 3.25 10.08
CA TYR A 169 6.63 3.75 9.06
C TYR A 169 7.93 4.25 9.69
N ALA A 170 7.87 5.08 10.75
CA ALA A 170 9.05 5.60 11.42
C ALA A 170 9.95 4.47 11.93
N THR A 171 9.37 3.39 12.47
CA THR A 171 10.10 2.20 12.90
C THR A 171 10.86 1.56 11.74
N VAL A 172 10.21 1.38 10.59
CA VAL A 172 10.87 0.81 9.40
C VAL A 172 12.01 1.70 8.91
N PHE A 173 11.79 3.01 8.82
CA PHE A 173 12.83 3.96 8.40
C PHE A 173 14.01 4.00 9.38
N GLU A 174 13.76 3.90 10.70
CA GLU A 174 14.81 3.77 11.72
C GLU A 174 15.62 2.48 11.52
N GLU A 175 14.95 1.33 11.36
CA GLU A 175 15.59 0.02 11.15
C GLU A 175 16.48 -0.02 9.90
N MET A 176 16.08 0.74 8.87
CA MET A 176 16.82 0.88 7.61
C MET A 176 17.88 1.98 7.64
N ASN A 177 18.07 2.69 8.77
CA ASN A 177 18.92 3.88 8.88
C ASN A 177 18.57 4.98 7.84
N ALA A 178 17.29 5.19 7.58
CA ALA A 178 16.76 6.03 6.50
C ALA A 178 15.81 7.14 6.99
N LEU A 179 15.82 7.49 8.29
CA LEU A 179 14.93 8.51 8.87
C LEU A 179 15.02 9.87 8.14
N GLN A 180 16.15 10.18 7.53
CA GLN A 180 16.33 11.41 6.73
C GLN A 180 15.39 11.49 5.52
N TYR A 181 14.81 10.36 5.06
CA TYR A 181 13.86 10.31 3.93
C TYR A 181 12.40 10.17 4.39
N PHE A 182 12.16 10.05 5.69
CA PHE A 182 10.83 9.79 6.25
C PHE A 182 9.83 10.90 5.93
N GLU A 183 10.21 12.18 6.15
CA GLU A 183 9.35 13.31 5.85
C GLU A 183 9.01 13.38 4.36
N ALA A 184 10.01 13.16 3.49
CA ALA A 184 9.80 13.14 2.05
C ALA A 184 8.78 12.07 1.65
N PHE A 185 8.90 10.85 2.18
CA PHE A 185 7.98 9.74 1.94
C PHE A 185 6.57 10.03 2.46
N CYS A 186 6.43 10.57 3.66
CA CYS A 186 5.12 10.77 4.29
C CYS A 186 4.37 12.00 3.82
N SER A 187 5.08 13.10 3.47
CA SER A 187 4.45 14.42 3.38
C SER A 187 4.81 15.23 2.13
N VAL A 188 5.87 14.87 1.39
CA VAL A 188 6.37 15.69 0.27
C VAL A 188 6.18 15.01 -1.08
N ASN A 189 6.60 13.75 -1.23
CA ASN A 189 6.60 13.05 -2.51
C ASN A 189 5.20 12.94 -3.12
N GLY A 190 4.18 12.60 -2.30
CA GLY A 190 2.79 12.50 -2.74
C GLY A 190 2.27 13.85 -3.29
N PRO A 191 2.26 14.93 -2.51
CA PRO A 191 1.87 16.25 -3.01
C PRO A 191 2.60 16.67 -4.28
N GLN A 192 3.93 16.50 -4.35
CA GLN A 192 4.70 16.82 -5.55
C GLN A 192 4.26 16.03 -6.78
N PHE A 193 4.03 14.70 -6.61
CA PHE A 193 3.54 13.87 -7.72
C PHE A 193 2.15 14.29 -8.20
N TYR A 194 1.24 14.59 -7.27
CA TYR A 194 -0.12 15.02 -7.58
C TYR A 194 -0.21 16.49 -8.06
N GLY A 195 0.85 17.28 -7.90
CA GLY A 195 0.83 18.72 -8.18
C GLY A 195 0.04 19.51 -7.15
N LEU A 196 0.02 19.05 -5.91
CA LEU A 196 -0.62 19.71 -4.77
C LEU A 196 0.41 20.50 -3.97
N PRO A 197 -0.01 21.55 -3.24
CA PRO A 197 0.88 22.23 -2.30
C PRO A 197 1.30 21.26 -1.17
N VAL A 198 2.55 21.38 -0.76
CA VAL A 198 3.02 20.70 0.46
C VAL A 198 2.45 21.43 1.67
N ASN A 199 2.05 20.68 2.71
CA ASN A 199 1.56 21.27 3.96
C ASN A 199 2.65 22.13 4.62
N ASP A 200 2.25 23.23 5.23
CA ASP A 200 3.10 24.14 5.98
C ASP A 200 3.02 23.94 7.50
N THR A 201 2.20 22.98 7.94
CA THR A 201 2.07 22.58 9.34
C THR A 201 2.76 21.24 9.57
N PHE A 202 3.26 21.04 10.79
CA PHE A 202 4.03 19.85 11.15
C PHE A 202 3.40 19.15 12.33
N ILE A 203 3.55 17.81 12.36
CA ILE A 203 3.38 16.98 13.54
C ILE A 203 4.76 16.52 14.00
N GLU A 204 4.95 16.40 15.30
CA GLU A 204 6.18 15.90 15.88
C GLU A 204 6.02 14.43 16.25
N LEU A 205 6.91 13.59 15.77
CA LEU A 205 7.03 12.20 16.22
C LEU A 205 8.15 12.13 17.25
N VAL A 206 7.85 11.48 18.38
CA VAL A 206 8.81 11.24 19.44
C VAL A 206 9.09 9.75 19.57
N ARG A 207 10.34 9.43 19.90
CA ARG A 207 10.74 8.05 20.17
C ARG A 207 10.34 7.69 21.59
N GLU A 208 9.06 7.41 21.75
CA GLU A 208 8.45 7.03 23.02
C GLU A 208 7.56 5.81 22.78
N GLU A 209 7.79 4.78 23.58
CA GLU A 209 7.05 3.52 23.48
C GLU A 209 5.60 3.73 23.87
N GLN A 210 4.70 3.34 22.99
CA GLN A 210 3.27 3.37 23.19
C GLN A 210 2.66 1.98 23.02
N GLN A 211 1.89 1.55 24.01
CA GLN A 211 1.13 0.31 23.94
C GLN A 211 -0.05 0.50 23.00
N VAL A 212 -0.16 -0.37 21.99
CA VAL A 212 -1.31 -0.40 21.08
C VAL A 212 -2.46 -1.13 21.78
N ALA A 213 -3.66 -0.52 21.76
CA ALA A 213 -4.85 -1.15 22.32
C ALA A 213 -5.12 -2.51 21.66
N GLU A 214 -5.52 -3.51 22.43
CA GLU A 214 -5.88 -4.84 21.90
C GLU A 214 -7.12 -4.78 21.01
N SER A 215 -8.02 -3.83 21.27
CA SER A 215 -9.21 -3.60 20.46
C SER A 215 -9.77 -2.19 20.69
N ILE A 216 -10.58 -1.74 19.73
CA ILE A 216 -11.34 -0.49 19.80
C ILE A 216 -12.81 -0.85 19.75
N ALA A 217 -13.59 -0.38 20.73
CA ALA A 217 -15.02 -0.69 20.83
C ALA A 217 -15.82 -0.03 19.70
N LEU A 218 -16.74 -0.78 19.13
CA LEU A 218 -17.87 -0.32 18.32
C LEU A 218 -19.16 -0.52 19.11
N THR A 219 -20.29 -0.06 18.58
CA THR A 219 -21.58 -0.21 19.26
C THR A 219 -21.90 -1.67 19.59
N ASP A 220 -21.72 -2.58 18.62
CA ASP A 220 -22.10 -4.00 18.71
C ASP A 220 -20.93 -4.97 18.48
N ASP A 221 -19.69 -4.46 18.35
CA ASP A 221 -18.52 -5.27 18.05
C ASP A 221 -17.23 -4.55 18.45
N THR A 222 -16.10 -5.05 17.99
CA THR A 222 -14.78 -4.44 18.18
C THR A 222 -14.00 -4.42 16.89
N LEU A 223 -13.11 -3.44 16.76
CA LEU A 223 -12.02 -3.42 15.77
C LEU A 223 -10.73 -3.87 16.43
N VAL A 224 -9.91 -4.61 15.71
CA VAL A 224 -8.55 -4.97 16.14
C VAL A 224 -7.56 -4.17 15.30
N PRO A 225 -6.84 -3.22 15.90
CA PRO A 225 -5.87 -2.42 15.16
C PRO A 225 -4.65 -3.26 14.76
N PHE A 226 -3.96 -2.81 13.74
CA PHE A 226 -2.66 -3.34 13.38
C PHE A 226 -1.68 -3.18 14.55
N LEU A 227 -0.92 -4.22 14.88
CA LEU A 227 -0.07 -4.31 16.07
C LEU A 227 -0.83 -4.34 17.41
N ALA A 228 -2.10 -4.75 17.42
CA ALA A 228 -2.88 -4.87 18.66
C ALA A 228 -2.14 -5.64 19.76
N GLY A 229 -2.06 -5.08 20.96
CA GLY A 229 -1.34 -5.66 22.09
C GLY A 229 0.18 -5.56 22.02
N GLU A 230 0.74 -5.02 20.95
CA GLU A 230 2.18 -4.80 20.80
C GLU A 230 2.56 -3.37 21.20
N THR A 231 3.85 -3.10 21.28
CA THR A 231 4.40 -1.78 21.56
C THR A 231 4.99 -1.17 20.29
N VAL A 232 4.56 0.04 19.92
CA VAL A 232 5.20 0.84 18.88
C VAL A 232 6.26 1.75 19.50
N ARG A 233 7.40 1.93 18.80
CA ARG A 233 8.55 2.71 19.30
C ARG A 233 8.41 4.22 19.08
N TRP A 234 7.54 4.61 18.17
CA TRP A 234 7.35 5.99 17.78
C TRP A 234 5.88 6.38 17.95
N SER A 235 5.64 7.53 18.56
CA SER A 235 4.31 8.08 18.77
C SER A 235 4.22 9.52 18.29
N VAL A 236 3.01 9.98 18.00
CA VAL A 236 2.73 11.40 17.75
C VAL A 236 2.76 12.11 19.10
N LYS A 237 3.56 13.17 19.19
CA LYS A 237 3.60 14.02 20.38
C LYS A 237 2.23 14.70 20.57
N GLN A 238 1.67 14.50 21.75
CA GLN A 238 0.40 15.12 22.16
C GLN A 238 0.62 16.56 22.64
#